data_bfca0afa0a450d62e42e3338d38d3f47
#
_entry.id   bfca0afa0a450d62e42e3338d38d3f47
#
_cell.length_a   1.000
_cell.length_b   1.000
_cell.length_c   1.000
_cell.angle_alpha   90.00
_cell.angle_beta   90.00
_cell.angle_gamma   90.00
#
_symmetry.space_group_name_H-M   'P 1'
#
loop_
_entity.id
_entity.type
_entity.pdbx_description
1 polymer ?
#
loop_
_entity_poly.entity_id
_entity_poly.type
_entity_poly.pdbx_seq_one_letter_code
_entity_poly.pdbx_strand_id
1 'polypeptide(L)'
;IGDSVTPLIFLVIAAVTNIVLDYLFIGGFSMGVSGAACATVLSQLVSAVLCFLRIRSGFPILHISKNDLEWDRERMRLLYQNGLAMALMSSLVNCGTLILQTGINKLGTNIIVAHTAARKVFEIFSLPVSVFGASMATYCGQNYGAGKYDRIRQGLKAVLGIGCVFSVIIFILSHTISPYLISFIASSKNKEVIYWGTQYLVYDMSFQVVCVFIVILRNSLQGIGDQRTPVFSSFIELAGKVVFTLVFVRRFGYWAVIWTEPVIWICMVIPLIVTAAGNPVLFGKQK
;
A
#
# COMPACT_ATOMS: atom_id res chain seq x y z
N ILE A 1 18.45 2.57 -11.20
CA ILE A 1 19.85 3.04 -11.23
C ILE A 1 20.63 2.45 -10.05
N GLY A 2 19.95 2.06 -8.95
CA GLY A 2 20.57 1.46 -7.77
C GLY A 2 20.97 2.45 -6.65
N ASP A 3 20.83 3.76 -6.86
CA ASP A 3 21.04 4.75 -5.80
C ASP A 3 19.79 4.90 -4.95
N SER A 4 19.68 4.15 -3.86
CA SER A 4 18.58 4.24 -2.89
C SER A 4 18.89 5.15 -1.70
N VAL A 5 20.17 5.41 -1.45
CA VAL A 5 20.62 6.19 -0.28
C VAL A 5 20.39 7.68 -0.47
N THR A 6 20.73 8.20 -1.63
CA THR A 6 20.60 9.64 -1.91
C THR A 6 19.14 10.14 -1.82
N PRO A 7 18.12 9.46 -2.42
CA PRO A 7 16.72 9.83 -2.24
C PRO A 7 16.26 9.74 -0.78
N LEU A 8 16.75 8.74 -0.01
CA LEU A 8 16.44 8.63 1.41
C LEU A 8 16.97 9.85 2.21
N ILE A 9 18.22 10.29 1.95
CA ILE A 9 18.77 11.48 2.60
C ILE A 9 17.91 12.72 2.27
N PHE A 10 17.48 12.88 1.01
CA PHE A 10 16.64 14.01 0.62
C PHE A 10 15.25 13.96 1.26
N LEU A 11 14.71 12.76 1.46
CA LEU A 11 13.47 12.58 2.20
C LEU A 11 13.62 12.98 3.68
N VAL A 12 14.72 12.61 4.31
CA VAL A 12 15.03 13.03 5.70
C VAL A 12 15.18 14.56 5.79
N ILE A 13 15.90 15.18 4.84
CA ILE A 13 16.02 16.64 4.77
C ILE A 13 14.64 17.29 4.62
N ALA A 14 13.80 16.77 3.73
CA ALA A 14 12.44 17.28 3.56
C ALA A 14 11.59 17.13 4.83
N ALA A 15 11.70 16.00 5.53
CA ALA A 15 10.97 15.78 6.78
C ALA A 15 11.39 16.76 7.88
N VAL A 16 12.70 16.97 8.05
CA VAL A 16 13.23 17.97 9.00
C VAL A 16 12.78 19.40 8.61
N THR A 17 12.89 19.74 7.33
CA THR A 17 12.41 21.03 6.81
C THR A 17 10.92 21.23 7.07
N ASN A 18 10.09 20.18 6.88
CA ASN A 18 8.67 20.24 7.16
C ASN A 18 8.39 20.54 8.63
N ILE A 19 9.05 19.83 9.55
CA ILE A 19 8.90 20.06 10.99
C ILE A 19 9.27 21.50 11.37
N VAL A 20 10.40 22.01 10.85
CA VAL A 20 10.83 23.38 11.13
C VAL A 20 9.84 24.40 10.60
N LEU A 21 9.36 24.22 9.36
CA LEU A 21 8.38 25.11 8.74
C LEU A 21 7.02 25.03 9.43
N ASP A 22 6.59 23.85 9.91
CA ASP A 22 5.36 23.73 10.70
C ASP A 22 5.44 24.55 11.99
N TYR A 23 6.55 24.44 12.73
CA TYR A 23 6.77 25.28 13.91
C TYR A 23 6.76 26.79 13.60
N LEU A 24 7.38 27.18 12.49
CA LEU A 24 7.44 28.58 12.07
C LEU A 24 6.07 29.10 11.63
N PHE A 25 5.36 28.36 10.77
CA PHE A 25 4.11 28.85 10.18
C PHE A 25 2.92 28.72 11.11
N ILE A 26 2.84 27.64 11.87
CA ILE A 26 1.75 27.42 12.81
C ILE A 26 2.04 28.17 14.13
N GLY A 27 3.24 27.97 14.70
CA GLY A 27 3.60 28.56 15.99
C GLY A 27 4.01 30.03 15.91
N GLY A 28 4.83 30.41 14.91
CA GLY A 28 5.32 31.80 14.76
C GLY A 28 4.32 32.73 14.07
N PHE A 29 3.82 32.31 12.90
CA PHE A 29 2.91 33.15 12.11
C PHE A 29 1.43 32.89 12.34
N SER A 30 1.08 31.93 13.20
CA SER A 30 -0.32 31.59 13.54
C SER A 30 -1.20 31.26 12.33
N MET A 31 -0.61 30.70 11.27
CA MET A 31 -1.31 30.41 10.01
C MET A 31 -2.27 29.21 10.10
N GLY A 32 -2.28 28.47 11.20
CA GLY A 32 -3.15 27.30 11.38
C GLY A 32 -2.97 26.25 10.29
N VAL A 33 -4.07 25.72 9.76
CA VAL A 33 -4.09 24.64 8.73
C VAL A 33 -3.38 25.06 7.44
N SER A 34 -3.51 26.33 7.03
CA SER A 34 -2.83 26.87 5.84
C SER A 34 -1.31 26.83 6.00
N GLY A 35 -0.80 27.08 7.21
CA GLY A 35 0.62 26.98 7.53
C GLY A 35 1.16 25.56 7.35
N ALA A 36 0.45 24.57 7.86
CA ALA A 36 0.80 23.15 7.67
C ALA A 36 0.84 22.75 6.19
N ALA A 37 -0.14 23.21 5.41
CA ALA A 37 -0.18 22.95 3.97
C ALA A 37 1.03 23.58 3.24
N CYS A 38 1.35 24.86 3.54
CA CYS A 38 2.51 25.54 2.98
C CYS A 38 3.82 24.85 3.37
N ALA A 39 3.99 24.46 4.63
CA ALA A 39 5.16 23.75 5.10
C ALA A 39 5.39 22.44 4.34
N THR A 40 4.31 21.68 4.14
CA THR A 40 4.36 20.41 3.38
C THR A 40 4.78 20.67 1.93
N VAL A 41 4.16 21.63 1.24
CA VAL A 41 4.50 21.94 -0.16
C VAL A 41 5.95 22.39 -0.30
N LEU A 42 6.42 23.29 0.57
CA LEU A 42 7.78 23.79 0.52
C LEU A 42 8.81 22.71 0.81
N SER A 43 8.56 21.84 1.79
CA SER A 43 9.47 20.73 2.11
C SER A 43 9.57 19.73 0.95
N GLN A 44 8.46 19.43 0.29
CA GLN A 44 8.46 18.58 -0.91
C GLN A 44 9.19 19.25 -2.09
N LEU A 45 9.05 20.56 -2.25
CA LEU A 45 9.79 21.32 -3.25
C LEU A 45 11.31 21.24 -3.01
N VAL A 46 11.75 21.37 -1.77
CA VAL A 46 13.17 21.20 -1.41
C VAL A 46 13.67 19.81 -1.82
N SER A 47 12.93 18.75 -1.50
CA SER A 47 13.28 17.39 -1.92
C SER A 47 13.37 17.25 -3.43
N ALA A 48 12.38 17.79 -4.16
CA ALA A 48 12.35 17.73 -5.62
C ALA A 48 13.54 18.46 -6.26
N VAL A 49 13.89 19.64 -5.75
CA VAL A 49 15.05 20.40 -6.22
C VAL A 49 16.35 19.65 -5.96
N LEU A 50 16.53 19.09 -4.77
CA LEU A 50 17.72 18.28 -4.44
C LEU A 50 17.84 17.04 -5.34
N CYS A 51 16.73 16.32 -5.59
CA CYS A 51 16.69 15.21 -6.53
C CYS A 51 17.07 15.65 -7.95
N PHE A 52 16.51 16.76 -8.42
CA PHE A 52 16.82 17.30 -9.76
C PHE A 52 18.30 17.67 -9.90
N LEU A 53 18.87 18.39 -8.91
CA LEU A 53 20.29 18.74 -8.90
C LEU A 53 21.19 17.50 -8.90
N ARG A 54 20.82 16.47 -8.13
CA ARG A 54 21.56 15.21 -8.08
C ARG A 54 21.52 14.46 -9.42
N ILE A 55 20.34 14.41 -10.05
CA ILE A 55 20.20 13.79 -11.38
C ILE A 55 21.09 14.53 -12.38
N ARG A 56 21.04 15.86 -12.38
CA ARG A 56 21.83 16.68 -13.30
C ARG A 56 23.33 16.55 -13.11
N SER A 57 23.80 16.37 -11.87
CA SER A 57 25.24 16.28 -11.57
C SER A 57 25.81 14.88 -11.67
N GLY A 58 24.99 13.84 -11.41
CA GLY A 58 25.49 12.47 -11.22
C GLY A 58 25.03 11.42 -12.21
N PHE A 59 24.00 11.70 -13.01
CA PHE A 59 23.39 10.69 -13.88
C PHE A 59 23.13 11.19 -15.31
N PRO A 60 24.17 11.24 -16.17
CA PRO A 60 24.03 11.73 -17.55
C PRO A 60 22.95 10.99 -18.37
N ILE A 61 22.74 9.69 -18.07
CA ILE A 61 21.73 8.86 -18.73
C ILE A 61 20.27 9.33 -18.50
N LEU A 62 20.05 10.13 -17.45
CA LEU A 62 18.75 10.71 -17.13
C LEU A 62 18.61 12.15 -17.61
N HIS A 63 19.59 12.71 -18.29
CA HIS A 63 19.48 14.05 -18.83
C HIS A 63 18.53 14.05 -20.01
N ILE A 64 17.50 14.88 -19.93
CA ILE A 64 16.52 15.05 -20.99
C ILE A 64 17.10 16.01 -22.01
N SER A 65 17.32 15.56 -23.25
CA SER A 65 17.69 16.35 -24.42
C SER A 65 16.43 16.84 -25.14
N LYS A 66 16.57 17.89 -25.95
CA LYS A 66 15.46 18.33 -26.82
C LYS A 66 15.02 17.24 -27.80
N ASN A 67 15.92 16.35 -28.19
CA ASN A 67 15.63 15.22 -29.09
C ASN A 67 14.84 14.11 -28.40
N ASP A 68 14.82 14.06 -27.05
CA ASP A 68 14.05 13.08 -26.27
C ASP A 68 12.58 13.52 -26.12
N LEU A 69 12.23 14.74 -26.51
CA LEU A 69 10.86 15.29 -26.45
C LEU A 69 10.06 14.94 -27.71
N GLU A 70 10.29 13.76 -28.27
CA GLU A 70 9.50 13.27 -29.40
C GLU A 70 8.14 12.72 -28.93
N TRP A 71 7.09 13.04 -29.70
CA TRP A 71 5.76 12.54 -29.46
C TRP A 71 5.61 11.13 -30.04
N ASP A 72 5.82 10.11 -29.20
CA ASP A 72 5.60 8.71 -29.55
C ASP A 72 4.18 8.28 -29.10
N ARG A 73 3.27 8.14 -30.06
CA ARG A 73 1.88 7.79 -29.83
C ARG A 73 1.72 6.41 -29.17
N GLU A 74 2.57 5.45 -29.51
CA GLU A 74 2.51 4.09 -29.00
C GLU A 74 2.93 4.04 -27.53
N ARG A 75 4.04 4.68 -27.18
CA ARG A 75 4.52 4.81 -25.79
C ARG A 75 3.54 5.59 -24.92
N MET A 76 2.98 6.67 -25.45
CA MET A 76 1.96 7.44 -24.74
C MET A 76 0.71 6.60 -24.48
N ARG A 77 0.24 5.83 -25.47
CA ARG A 77 -0.89 4.92 -25.28
C ARG A 77 -0.62 3.90 -24.17
N LEU A 78 0.58 3.31 -24.15
CA LEU A 78 0.97 2.35 -23.12
C LEU A 78 1.02 2.99 -21.72
N LEU A 79 1.58 4.18 -21.60
CA LEU A 79 1.60 4.95 -20.34
C LEU A 79 0.20 5.26 -19.86
N TYR A 80 -0.70 5.74 -20.75
CA TYR A 80 -2.09 6.00 -20.40
C TYR A 80 -2.84 4.74 -19.96
N GLN A 81 -2.66 3.62 -20.66
CA GLN A 81 -3.32 2.37 -20.29
C GLN A 81 -2.87 1.88 -18.91
N ASN A 82 -1.57 1.90 -18.63
CA ASN A 82 -1.02 1.49 -17.34
C ASN A 82 -1.44 2.46 -16.22
N GLY A 83 -1.34 3.76 -16.46
CA GLY A 83 -1.73 4.79 -15.49
C GLY A 83 -3.24 4.73 -15.18
N LEU A 84 -4.09 4.55 -16.20
CA LEU A 84 -5.53 4.42 -16.01
C LEU A 84 -5.89 3.15 -15.23
N ALA A 85 -5.23 2.04 -15.51
CA ALA A 85 -5.42 0.79 -14.77
C ALA A 85 -5.06 0.95 -13.30
N MET A 86 -3.93 1.59 -12.99
CA MET A 86 -3.51 1.87 -11.61
C MET A 86 -4.47 2.84 -10.90
N ALA A 87 -4.92 3.89 -11.59
CA ALA A 87 -5.91 4.83 -11.07
C ALA A 87 -7.24 4.14 -10.78
N LEU A 88 -7.70 3.28 -11.69
CA LEU A 88 -8.93 2.50 -11.51
C LEU A 88 -8.82 1.57 -10.30
N MET A 89 -7.71 0.84 -10.14
CA MET A 89 -7.50 -0.02 -8.97
C MET A 89 -7.57 0.78 -7.66
N SER A 90 -6.83 1.88 -7.57
CA SER A 90 -6.84 2.74 -6.38
C SER A 90 -8.23 3.29 -6.09
N SER A 91 -8.97 3.70 -7.12
CA SER A 91 -10.34 4.19 -6.98
C SER A 91 -11.28 3.11 -6.47
N LEU A 92 -11.21 1.88 -7.02
CA LEU A 92 -12.03 0.75 -6.58
C LEU A 92 -11.80 0.42 -5.10
N VAL A 93 -10.54 0.34 -4.68
CA VAL A 93 -10.16 0.08 -3.29
C VAL A 93 -10.68 1.17 -2.35
N ASN A 94 -10.44 2.45 -2.70
CA ASN A 94 -10.87 3.59 -1.88
C ASN A 94 -12.40 3.70 -1.81
N CYS A 95 -13.11 3.52 -2.92
CA CYS A 95 -14.58 3.49 -2.91
C CYS A 95 -15.12 2.39 -2.02
N GLY A 96 -14.53 1.18 -2.09
CA GLY A 96 -14.91 0.08 -1.20
C GLY A 96 -14.70 0.42 0.27
N THR A 97 -13.58 1.04 0.60
CA THR A 97 -13.27 1.46 1.98
C THR A 97 -14.25 2.54 2.48
N LEU A 98 -14.60 3.51 1.64
CA LEU A 98 -15.61 4.54 1.99
C LEU A 98 -16.99 3.91 2.23
N ILE A 99 -17.40 2.95 1.39
CA ILE A 99 -18.67 2.24 1.57
C ILE A 99 -18.67 1.47 2.89
N LEU A 100 -17.61 0.73 3.20
CA LEU A 100 -17.49 0.01 4.47
C LEU A 100 -17.54 0.97 5.66
N GLN A 101 -16.87 2.13 5.55
CA GLN A 101 -16.88 3.16 6.59
C GLN A 101 -18.30 3.68 6.88
N THR A 102 -19.16 3.79 5.86
CA THR A 102 -20.58 4.18 6.08
C THR A 102 -21.35 3.17 6.93
N GLY A 103 -21.00 1.87 6.79
CA GLY A 103 -21.54 0.81 7.64
C GLY A 103 -21.05 0.92 9.07
N ILE A 104 -19.75 1.15 9.27
CA ILE A 104 -19.11 1.28 10.58
C ILE A 104 -19.67 2.48 11.35
N ASN A 105 -19.88 3.60 10.67
CA ASN A 105 -20.41 4.83 11.28
C ASN A 105 -21.80 4.66 11.91
N LYS A 106 -22.56 3.62 11.53
CA LYS A 106 -23.87 3.30 12.09
C LYS A 106 -23.79 2.43 13.35
N LEU A 107 -22.62 1.90 13.71
CA LEU A 107 -22.42 0.97 14.81
C LEU A 107 -22.11 1.67 16.15
N GLY A 108 -22.00 3.00 16.16
CA GLY A 108 -21.78 3.79 17.37
C GLY A 108 -20.35 4.27 17.57
N THR A 109 -20.20 5.29 18.41
CA THR A 109 -18.94 6.03 18.57
C THR A 109 -17.79 5.16 19.07
N ASN A 110 -18.04 4.24 20.03
CA ASN A 110 -17.00 3.35 20.56
C ASN A 110 -16.41 2.45 19.47
N ILE A 111 -17.25 1.94 18.57
CA ILE A 111 -16.82 1.12 17.42
C ILE A 111 -16.00 1.94 16.43
N ILE A 112 -16.41 3.19 16.16
CA ILE A 112 -15.68 4.08 15.25
C ILE A 112 -14.27 4.34 15.80
N VAL A 113 -14.15 4.66 17.08
CA VAL A 113 -12.86 4.91 17.75
C VAL A 113 -12.00 3.64 17.72
N ALA A 114 -12.59 2.49 18.07
CA ALA A 114 -11.91 1.19 18.06
C ALA A 114 -11.37 0.84 16.67
N HIS A 115 -12.21 0.95 15.64
CA HIS A 115 -11.85 0.67 14.27
C HIS A 115 -10.76 1.63 13.75
N THR A 116 -10.90 2.92 14.00
CA THR A 116 -9.90 3.92 13.58
C THR A 116 -8.54 3.67 14.20
N ALA A 117 -8.50 3.35 15.51
CA ALA A 117 -7.26 2.99 16.19
C ALA A 117 -6.64 1.72 15.62
N ALA A 118 -7.44 0.68 15.41
CA ALA A 118 -6.99 -0.59 14.85
C ALA A 118 -6.46 -0.43 13.42
N ARG A 119 -7.13 0.36 12.57
CA ARG A 119 -6.68 0.68 11.21
C ARG A 119 -5.33 1.38 11.20
N LYS A 120 -5.07 2.32 12.10
CA LYS A 120 -3.76 2.99 12.21
C LYS A 120 -2.65 1.99 12.57
N VAL A 121 -2.89 1.08 13.51
CA VAL A 121 -1.92 0.01 13.84
C VAL A 121 -1.70 -0.90 12.63
N PHE A 122 -2.78 -1.31 11.98
CA PHE A 122 -2.73 -2.14 10.77
C PHE A 122 -1.87 -1.49 9.68
N GLU A 123 -2.08 -0.21 9.41
CA GLU A 123 -1.33 0.55 8.40
C GLU A 123 0.17 0.55 8.70
N ILE A 124 0.56 0.80 9.96
CA ILE A 124 1.96 0.77 10.39
C ILE A 124 2.57 -0.64 10.17
N PHE A 125 1.87 -1.69 10.59
CA PHE A 125 2.33 -3.07 10.43
C PHE A 125 2.38 -3.52 8.96
N SER A 126 1.57 -2.93 8.09
CA SER A 126 1.53 -3.25 6.66
C SER A 126 2.54 -2.47 5.80
N LEU A 127 3.22 -1.44 6.36
CA LEU A 127 4.23 -0.67 5.62
C LEU A 127 5.32 -1.56 4.98
N PRO A 128 5.95 -2.51 5.69
CA PRO A 128 6.97 -3.36 5.07
C PRO A 128 6.42 -4.19 3.90
N VAL A 129 5.17 -4.65 3.97
CA VAL A 129 4.53 -5.42 2.90
C VAL A 129 4.35 -4.56 1.65
N SER A 130 3.95 -3.30 1.82
CA SER A 130 3.83 -2.33 0.73
C SER A 130 5.17 -2.09 0.04
N VAL A 131 6.25 -1.99 0.82
CA VAL A 131 7.62 -1.84 0.31
C VAL A 131 8.06 -3.10 -0.44
N PHE A 132 7.75 -4.30 0.05
CA PHE A 132 8.02 -5.55 -0.68
C PHE A 132 7.30 -5.56 -2.03
N GLY A 133 6.04 -5.13 -2.07
CA GLY A 133 5.29 -5.01 -3.32
C GLY A 133 5.95 -4.05 -4.31
N ALA A 134 6.22 -2.83 -3.91
CA ALA A 134 6.85 -1.81 -4.74
C ALA A 134 8.24 -2.25 -5.26
N SER A 135 9.03 -2.89 -4.41
CA SER A 135 10.33 -3.47 -4.78
C SER A 135 10.16 -4.56 -5.84
N MET A 136 9.16 -5.43 -5.69
CA MET A 136 8.88 -6.48 -6.66
C MET A 136 8.38 -5.95 -8.00
N ALA A 137 7.57 -4.88 -8.02
CA ALA A 137 7.17 -4.25 -9.28
C ALA A 137 8.38 -3.75 -10.07
N THR A 138 9.30 -3.05 -9.40
CA THR A 138 10.54 -2.55 -10.02
C THR A 138 11.46 -3.69 -10.44
N TYR A 139 11.68 -4.66 -9.56
CA TYR A 139 12.56 -5.80 -9.82
C TYR A 139 12.05 -6.66 -10.99
N CYS A 140 10.76 -6.96 -11.01
CA CYS A 140 10.14 -7.70 -12.11
C CYS A 140 10.23 -6.91 -13.42
N GLY A 141 9.90 -5.62 -13.42
CA GLY A 141 9.97 -4.79 -14.62
C GLY A 141 11.38 -4.71 -15.22
N GLN A 142 12.39 -4.49 -14.40
CA GLN A 142 13.79 -4.43 -14.85
C GLN A 142 14.28 -5.78 -15.43
N ASN A 143 14.02 -6.88 -14.72
CA ASN A 143 14.47 -8.20 -15.16
C ASN A 143 13.64 -8.73 -16.35
N TYR A 144 12.36 -8.34 -16.44
CA TYR A 144 11.51 -8.65 -17.59
C TYR A 144 12.00 -7.95 -18.85
N GLY A 145 12.32 -6.65 -18.79
CA GLY A 145 12.91 -5.91 -19.90
C GLY A 145 14.29 -6.41 -20.31
N ALA A 146 15.05 -7.03 -19.38
CA ALA A 146 16.36 -7.63 -19.64
C ALA A 146 16.27 -9.12 -20.07
N GLY A 147 15.07 -9.72 -20.16
CA GLY A 147 14.86 -11.13 -20.49
C GLY A 147 15.33 -12.13 -19.44
N LYS A 148 15.60 -11.66 -18.19
CA LYS A 148 16.17 -12.47 -17.10
C LYS A 148 15.08 -13.09 -16.23
N TYR A 149 14.26 -13.96 -16.78
CA TYR A 149 13.08 -14.54 -16.11
C TYR A 149 13.43 -15.41 -14.88
N ASP A 150 14.57 -16.09 -14.89
CA ASP A 150 14.99 -16.89 -13.72
C ASP A 150 15.25 -16.03 -12.48
N ARG A 151 15.75 -14.80 -12.67
CA ARG A 151 15.89 -13.85 -11.56
C ARG A 151 14.54 -13.45 -11.00
N ILE A 152 13.54 -13.22 -11.86
CA ILE A 152 12.18 -12.91 -11.41
C ILE A 152 11.64 -14.01 -10.52
N ARG A 153 11.78 -15.27 -10.93
CA ARG A 153 11.33 -16.45 -10.16
C ARG A 153 12.04 -16.58 -8.82
N GLN A 154 13.36 -16.39 -8.81
CA GLN A 154 14.16 -16.44 -7.58
C GLN A 154 13.77 -15.30 -6.63
N GLY A 155 13.68 -14.07 -7.13
CA GLY A 155 13.26 -12.90 -6.36
C GLY A 155 11.87 -13.05 -5.79
N LEU A 156 10.90 -13.53 -6.59
CA LEU A 156 9.53 -13.77 -6.14
C LEU A 156 9.47 -14.79 -5.00
N LYS A 157 10.17 -15.92 -5.12
CA LYS A 157 10.24 -16.93 -4.05
C LYS A 157 10.88 -16.37 -2.78
N ALA A 158 11.98 -15.62 -2.93
CA ALA A 158 12.66 -15.02 -1.79
C ALA A 158 11.78 -14.01 -1.03
N VAL A 159 11.11 -13.10 -1.76
CA VAL A 159 10.26 -12.07 -1.14
C VAL A 159 8.99 -12.68 -0.55
N LEU A 160 8.40 -13.69 -1.19
CA LEU A 160 7.29 -14.44 -0.57
C LEU A 160 7.73 -15.13 0.72
N GLY A 161 8.90 -15.75 0.74
CA GLY A 161 9.45 -16.36 1.95
C GLY A 161 9.68 -15.35 3.08
N ILE A 162 10.31 -14.20 2.78
CA ILE A 162 10.48 -13.11 3.74
C ILE A 162 9.14 -12.59 4.23
N GLY A 163 8.17 -12.41 3.35
CA GLY A 163 6.82 -11.97 3.69
C GLY A 163 6.07 -12.96 4.58
N CYS A 164 6.24 -14.28 4.38
CA CYS A 164 5.68 -15.31 5.27
C CYS A 164 6.30 -15.23 6.66
N VAL A 165 7.62 -15.11 6.77
CA VAL A 165 8.30 -14.95 8.07
C VAL A 165 7.82 -13.68 8.77
N PHE A 166 7.74 -12.57 8.04
CA PHE A 166 7.21 -11.32 8.56
C PHE A 166 5.77 -11.48 9.06
N SER A 167 4.90 -12.18 8.32
CA SER A 167 3.51 -12.43 8.72
C SER A 167 3.43 -13.21 10.03
N VAL A 168 4.30 -14.19 10.25
CA VAL A 168 4.38 -14.94 11.52
C VAL A 168 4.77 -14.01 12.68
N ILE A 169 5.76 -13.14 12.46
CA ILE A 169 6.18 -12.17 13.48
C ILE A 169 5.01 -11.24 13.85
N ILE A 170 4.32 -10.69 12.85
CA ILE A 170 3.18 -9.78 13.07
C ILE A 170 2.01 -10.52 13.72
N PHE A 171 1.76 -11.78 13.35
CA PHE A 171 0.76 -12.62 14.01
C PHE A 171 1.04 -12.74 15.52
N ILE A 172 2.26 -13.08 15.92
CA ILE A 172 2.64 -13.18 17.34
C ILE A 172 2.51 -11.82 18.04
N LEU A 173 3.01 -10.75 17.42
CA LEU A 173 2.91 -9.41 17.97
C LEU A 173 1.46 -8.96 18.15
N SER A 174 0.60 -9.21 17.17
CA SER A 174 -0.81 -8.81 17.25
C SER A 174 -1.54 -9.52 18.41
N HIS A 175 -1.21 -10.78 18.71
CA HIS A 175 -1.84 -11.50 19.81
C HIS A 175 -1.33 -11.08 21.20
N THR A 176 -0.13 -10.51 21.27
CA THR A 176 0.50 -10.15 22.55
C THR A 176 0.31 -8.68 22.91
N ILE A 177 0.49 -7.75 21.98
CA ILE A 177 0.58 -6.32 22.28
C ILE A 177 -0.61 -5.48 21.79
N SER A 178 -1.56 -6.06 21.02
CA SER A 178 -2.69 -5.31 20.47
C SER A 178 -3.49 -4.52 21.50
N PRO A 179 -3.87 -5.05 22.68
CA PRO A 179 -4.64 -4.27 23.64
C PRO A 179 -3.92 -2.99 24.08
N TYR A 180 -2.61 -3.06 24.24
CA TYR A 180 -1.78 -1.91 24.64
C TYR A 180 -1.69 -0.87 23.52
N LEU A 181 -1.47 -1.33 22.26
CA LEU A 181 -1.41 -0.45 21.10
C LEU A 181 -2.73 0.25 20.84
N ILE A 182 -3.85 -0.47 20.94
CA ILE A 182 -5.18 0.11 20.77
C ILE A 182 -5.46 1.14 21.87
N SER A 183 -5.17 0.83 23.13
CA SER A 183 -5.36 1.77 24.25
C SER A 183 -4.52 3.03 24.07
N PHE A 184 -3.28 2.89 23.60
CA PHE A 184 -2.36 4.00 23.36
C PHE A 184 -2.84 4.89 22.21
N ILE A 185 -3.17 4.31 21.05
CA ILE A 185 -3.58 5.08 19.88
C ILE A 185 -4.96 5.70 20.03
N ALA A 186 -5.92 4.97 20.63
CA ALA A 186 -7.24 5.49 20.92
C ALA A 186 -7.23 6.54 22.05
N SER A 187 -6.12 6.65 22.79
CA SER A 187 -6.04 7.45 24.03
C SER A 187 -7.21 7.19 24.97
N SER A 188 -7.67 5.94 25.03
CA SER A 188 -8.88 5.54 25.75
C SER A 188 -8.63 4.31 26.61
N LYS A 189 -9.20 4.34 27.84
CA LYS A 189 -9.24 3.19 28.75
C LYS A 189 -10.58 2.45 28.70
N ASN A 190 -11.47 2.82 27.77
CA ASN A 190 -12.75 2.16 27.60
C ASN A 190 -12.54 0.71 27.16
N LYS A 191 -13.01 -0.23 27.97
CA LYS A 191 -12.87 -1.68 27.74
C LYS A 191 -13.51 -2.13 26.42
N GLU A 192 -14.62 -1.51 26.02
CA GLU A 192 -15.30 -1.82 24.76
C GLU A 192 -14.46 -1.42 23.56
N VAL A 193 -13.86 -0.22 23.58
CA VAL A 193 -12.96 0.26 22.52
C VAL A 193 -11.74 -0.65 22.38
N ILE A 194 -11.11 -1.00 23.51
CA ILE A 194 -9.94 -1.87 23.52
C ILE A 194 -10.31 -3.27 23.01
N TYR A 195 -11.45 -3.83 23.46
CA TYR A 195 -11.89 -5.15 23.02
C TYR A 195 -12.11 -5.20 21.53
N TRP A 196 -12.95 -4.32 20.97
CA TRP A 196 -13.28 -4.35 19.55
C TRP A 196 -12.07 -4.02 18.65
N GLY A 197 -11.25 -3.05 19.03
CA GLY A 197 -10.03 -2.72 18.28
C GLY A 197 -9.03 -3.88 18.28
N THR A 198 -8.88 -4.57 19.43
CA THR A 198 -8.03 -5.76 19.54
C THR A 198 -8.55 -6.89 18.67
N GLN A 199 -9.87 -7.20 18.74
CA GLN A 199 -10.45 -8.25 17.91
C GLN A 199 -10.19 -7.98 16.43
N TYR A 200 -10.49 -6.77 15.96
CA TYR A 200 -10.24 -6.41 14.56
C TYR A 200 -8.78 -6.65 14.16
N LEU A 201 -7.83 -6.12 14.94
CA LEU A 201 -6.41 -6.21 14.62
C LEU A 201 -5.90 -7.66 14.64
N VAL A 202 -6.31 -8.45 15.64
CA VAL A 202 -5.90 -9.86 15.76
C VAL A 202 -6.39 -10.68 14.57
N TYR A 203 -7.66 -10.52 14.17
CA TYR A 203 -8.20 -11.25 13.03
C TYR A 203 -7.55 -10.83 11.72
N ASP A 204 -7.42 -9.53 11.44
CA ASP A 204 -6.75 -9.04 10.23
C ASP A 204 -5.30 -9.54 10.13
N MET A 205 -4.54 -9.47 11.23
CA MET A 205 -3.15 -9.91 11.26
C MET A 205 -3.01 -11.43 11.16
N SER A 206 -4.02 -12.19 11.58
CA SER A 206 -4.03 -13.65 11.37
C SER A 206 -4.09 -14.03 9.89
N PHE A 207 -4.68 -13.17 9.05
CA PHE A 207 -4.74 -13.35 7.61
C PHE A 207 -3.68 -12.52 6.84
N GLN A 208 -2.74 -11.90 7.54
CA GLN A 208 -1.70 -11.06 6.93
C GLN A 208 -0.88 -11.79 5.87
N VAL A 209 -0.67 -13.09 6.01
CA VAL A 209 0.00 -13.91 5.00
C VAL A 209 -0.72 -13.86 3.65
N VAL A 210 -2.05 -13.86 3.63
CA VAL A 210 -2.84 -13.77 2.39
C VAL A 210 -2.65 -12.39 1.78
N CYS A 211 -2.67 -11.33 2.59
CA CYS A 211 -2.39 -9.95 2.16
C CYS A 211 -0.99 -9.83 1.52
N VAL A 212 0.02 -10.46 2.12
CA VAL A 212 1.39 -10.52 1.58
C VAL A 212 1.39 -11.13 0.16
N PHE A 213 0.72 -12.27 -0.04
CA PHE A 213 0.61 -12.88 -1.36
C PHE A 213 -0.09 -11.95 -2.36
N ILE A 214 -1.20 -11.31 -1.95
CA ILE A 214 -1.92 -10.36 -2.81
C ILE A 214 -0.99 -9.22 -3.25
N VAL A 215 -0.33 -8.57 -2.30
CA VAL A 215 0.50 -7.39 -2.58
C VAL A 215 1.69 -7.76 -3.47
N ILE A 216 2.40 -8.83 -3.15
CA ILE A 216 3.58 -9.25 -3.90
C ILE A 216 3.20 -9.73 -5.31
N LEU A 217 2.18 -10.59 -5.46
CA LEU A 217 1.76 -11.10 -6.78
C LEU A 217 1.17 -10.00 -7.66
N ARG A 218 0.32 -9.12 -7.07
CA ARG A 218 -0.25 -7.97 -7.78
C ARG A 218 0.85 -7.08 -8.37
N ASN A 219 1.81 -6.68 -7.56
CA ASN A 219 2.92 -5.83 -7.99
C ASN A 219 3.87 -6.55 -8.97
N SER A 220 4.10 -7.85 -8.80
CA SER A 220 4.91 -8.63 -9.74
C SER A 220 4.25 -8.74 -11.11
N LEU A 221 2.93 -8.98 -11.17
CA LEU A 221 2.15 -9.01 -12.41
C LEU A 221 2.17 -7.63 -13.10
N GLN A 222 1.98 -6.55 -12.34
CA GLN A 222 2.11 -5.19 -12.88
C GLN A 222 3.50 -4.92 -13.45
N GLY A 223 4.55 -5.37 -12.76
CA GLY A 223 5.93 -5.21 -13.21
C GLY A 223 6.24 -5.90 -14.55
N ILE A 224 5.57 -7.01 -14.85
CA ILE A 224 5.70 -7.70 -16.15
C ILE A 224 4.67 -7.24 -17.20
N GLY A 225 3.86 -6.22 -16.89
CA GLY A 225 2.89 -5.61 -17.81
C GLY A 225 1.48 -6.19 -17.77
N ASP A 226 1.17 -7.15 -16.88
CA ASP A 226 -0.20 -7.60 -16.67
C ASP A 226 -0.93 -6.64 -15.71
N GLN A 227 -1.81 -5.83 -16.27
CA GLN A 227 -2.68 -4.92 -15.51
C GLN A 227 -4.09 -5.50 -15.29
N ARG A 228 -4.50 -6.50 -16.07
CA ARG A 228 -5.89 -7.01 -16.06
C ARG A 228 -6.20 -7.76 -14.78
N THR A 229 -5.34 -8.68 -14.38
CA THR A 229 -5.52 -9.50 -13.17
C THR A 229 -5.51 -8.66 -11.89
N PRO A 230 -4.57 -7.70 -11.68
CA PRO A 230 -4.61 -6.74 -10.60
C PRO A 230 -5.90 -5.91 -10.52
N VAL A 231 -6.39 -5.40 -11.66
CA VAL A 231 -7.66 -4.64 -11.71
C VAL A 231 -8.84 -5.53 -11.33
N PHE A 232 -8.90 -6.76 -11.85
CA PHE A 232 -9.96 -7.72 -11.50
C PHE A 232 -9.97 -8.05 -10.01
N SER A 233 -8.79 -8.26 -9.41
CA SER A 233 -8.66 -8.46 -7.95
C SER A 233 -9.19 -7.27 -7.15
N SER A 234 -8.95 -6.03 -7.60
CA SER A 234 -9.50 -4.83 -6.94
C SER A 234 -11.02 -4.70 -7.11
N PHE A 235 -11.57 -5.21 -8.21
CA PHE A 235 -13.00 -5.27 -8.39
C PHE A 235 -13.66 -6.26 -7.41
N ILE A 236 -13.04 -7.42 -7.16
CA ILE A 236 -13.48 -8.37 -6.11
C ILE A 236 -13.48 -7.66 -4.74
N GLU A 237 -12.46 -6.86 -4.45
CA GLU A 237 -12.38 -6.09 -3.21
C GLU A 237 -13.57 -5.14 -3.04
N LEU A 238 -13.85 -4.33 -4.06
CA LEU A 238 -15.00 -3.42 -4.04
C LEU A 238 -16.31 -4.18 -3.86
N ALA A 239 -16.56 -5.19 -4.69
CA ALA A 239 -17.79 -5.98 -4.63
C ALA A 239 -17.98 -6.64 -3.26
N GLY A 240 -16.91 -7.22 -2.71
CA GLY A 240 -16.92 -7.81 -1.37
C GLY A 240 -17.27 -6.78 -0.29
N LYS A 241 -16.63 -5.61 -0.28
CA LYS A 241 -16.92 -4.55 0.69
C LYS A 241 -18.36 -4.04 0.59
N VAL A 242 -18.89 -3.91 -0.62
CA VAL A 242 -20.31 -3.55 -0.86
C VAL A 242 -21.24 -4.60 -0.25
N VAL A 243 -21.02 -5.88 -0.58
CA VAL A 243 -21.86 -6.99 -0.08
C VAL A 243 -21.80 -7.07 1.45
N PHE A 244 -20.59 -7.04 2.03
CA PHE A 244 -20.43 -7.07 3.47
C PHE A 244 -21.13 -5.90 4.16
N THR A 245 -20.98 -4.69 3.63
CA THR A 245 -21.60 -3.49 4.22
C THR A 245 -23.12 -3.54 4.16
N LEU A 246 -23.69 -3.91 3.00
CA LEU A 246 -25.15 -3.84 2.81
C LEU A 246 -25.91 -5.02 3.43
N VAL A 247 -25.28 -6.20 3.44
CA VAL A 247 -25.94 -7.44 3.86
C VAL A 247 -25.53 -7.86 5.27
N PHE A 248 -24.21 -8.02 5.48
CA PHE A 248 -23.71 -8.66 6.69
C PHE A 248 -23.57 -7.68 7.87
N VAL A 249 -23.15 -6.43 7.66
CA VAL A 249 -23.00 -5.44 8.74
C VAL A 249 -24.35 -5.16 9.40
N ARG A 250 -25.43 -5.14 8.64
CA ARG A 250 -26.79 -4.96 9.20
C ARG A 250 -27.22 -6.12 10.11
N ARG A 251 -26.74 -7.33 9.85
CA ARG A 251 -27.17 -8.53 10.58
C ARG A 251 -26.25 -8.91 11.72
N PHE A 252 -24.93 -8.75 11.54
CA PHE A 252 -23.90 -9.24 12.46
C PHE A 252 -23.11 -8.11 13.12
N GLY A 253 -23.44 -6.84 12.83
CA GLY A 253 -22.76 -5.69 13.40
C GLY A 253 -21.25 -5.67 13.09
N TYR A 254 -20.45 -5.33 14.09
CA TYR A 254 -19.02 -5.16 13.90
C TYR A 254 -18.25 -6.46 13.63
N TRP A 255 -18.79 -7.63 14.00
CA TRP A 255 -18.21 -8.91 13.61
C TRP A 255 -18.13 -9.07 12.08
N ALA A 256 -19.14 -8.59 11.35
CA ALA A 256 -19.08 -8.59 9.88
C ALA A 256 -17.94 -7.71 9.36
N VAL A 257 -17.68 -6.57 10.00
CA VAL A 257 -16.55 -5.70 9.63
C VAL A 257 -15.22 -6.40 9.85
N ILE A 258 -15.07 -7.10 10.99
CA ILE A 258 -13.85 -7.88 11.31
C ILE A 258 -13.57 -8.95 10.24
N TRP A 259 -14.60 -9.65 9.78
CA TRP A 259 -14.45 -10.70 8.78
C TRP A 259 -14.40 -10.19 7.32
N THR A 260 -14.62 -8.90 7.10
CA THR A 260 -14.65 -8.33 5.74
C THR A 260 -13.32 -8.52 5.01
N GLU A 261 -12.22 -8.02 5.58
CA GLU A 261 -10.90 -8.11 4.93
C GLU A 261 -10.41 -9.56 4.78
N PRO A 262 -10.43 -10.42 5.82
CA PRO A 262 -10.02 -11.81 5.70
C PRO A 262 -10.71 -12.58 4.58
N VAL A 263 -12.02 -12.49 4.48
CA VAL A 263 -12.79 -13.20 3.45
C VAL A 263 -12.52 -12.64 2.05
N ILE A 264 -12.46 -11.33 1.93
CA ILE A 264 -12.19 -10.67 0.65
C ILE A 264 -10.77 -11.01 0.17
N TRP A 265 -9.77 -11.01 1.05
CA TRP A 265 -8.40 -11.37 0.69
C TRP A 265 -8.28 -12.79 0.15
N ILE A 266 -8.99 -13.75 0.75
CA ILE A 266 -9.05 -15.12 0.23
C ILE A 266 -9.61 -15.13 -1.21
N CYS A 267 -10.67 -14.36 -1.47
CA CYS A 267 -11.26 -14.27 -2.80
C CYS A 267 -10.31 -13.57 -3.80
N MET A 268 -9.61 -12.51 -3.35
CA MET A 268 -8.71 -11.72 -4.18
C MET A 268 -7.43 -12.46 -4.57
N VAL A 269 -6.91 -13.31 -3.69
CA VAL A 269 -5.64 -14.01 -3.93
C VAL A 269 -5.79 -15.11 -4.98
N ILE A 270 -6.97 -15.70 -5.11
CA ILE A 270 -7.22 -16.82 -6.04
C ILE A 270 -6.87 -16.44 -7.50
N PRO A 271 -7.47 -15.41 -8.12
CA PRO A 271 -7.14 -15.06 -9.50
C PRO A 271 -5.67 -14.64 -9.67
N LEU A 272 -5.07 -14.03 -8.64
CA LEU A 272 -3.65 -13.64 -8.67
C LEU A 272 -2.75 -14.89 -8.69
N ILE A 273 -3.03 -15.89 -7.86
CA ILE A 273 -2.28 -17.16 -7.82
C ILE A 273 -2.47 -17.93 -9.14
N VAL A 274 -3.71 -18.06 -9.63
CA VAL A 274 -4.00 -18.78 -10.87
C VAL A 274 -3.26 -18.15 -12.05
N THR A 275 -3.32 -16.84 -12.18
CA THR A 275 -2.61 -16.12 -13.26
C THR A 275 -1.10 -16.21 -13.10
N ALA A 276 -0.57 -16.03 -11.89
CA ALA A 276 0.87 -16.12 -11.64
C ALA A 276 1.40 -17.54 -11.91
N ALA A 277 0.68 -18.57 -11.48
CA ALA A 277 1.05 -19.98 -11.69
C ALA A 277 1.02 -20.39 -13.17
N GLY A 278 0.06 -19.84 -13.93
CA GLY A 278 -0.03 -20.03 -15.38
C GLY A 278 0.97 -19.20 -16.20
N ASN A 279 1.60 -18.20 -15.58
CA ASN A 279 2.51 -17.30 -16.28
C ASN A 279 3.92 -17.91 -16.37
N PRO A 280 4.46 -18.18 -17.59
CA PRO A 280 5.78 -18.78 -17.76
C PRO A 280 6.92 -17.91 -17.24
N VAL A 281 6.74 -16.60 -17.10
CA VAL A 281 7.74 -15.68 -16.56
C VAL A 281 7.88 -15.82 -15.05
N LEU A 282 6.76 -15.99 -14.32
CA LEU A 282 6.73 -16.01 -12.84
C LEU A 282 7.00 -17.42 -12.29
N PHE A 283 6.32 -18.44 -12.80
CA PHE A 283 6.41 -19.83 -12.28
C PHE A 283 6.61 -20.91 -13.34
N GLY A 284 6.53 -20.57 -14.64
CA GLY A 284 6.63 -21.57 -15.70
C GLY A 284 7.98 -22.29 -15.72
N LYS A 285 7.96 -23.61 -16.02
CA LYS A 285 9.18 -24.34 -16.37
C LYS A 285 9.65 -23.83 -17.73
N GLN A 286 10.96 -23.57 -17.88
CA GLN A 286 11.54 -23.47 -19.22
C GLN A 286 11.27 -24.78 -19.96
N LYS A 287 10.64 -24.68 -21.14
CA LYS A 287 10.68 -25.78 -22.12
C LYS A 287 12.05 -25.81 -22.77
#